data_67f931f079d189c999663016bf2622ed
#
_entry.id   67f931f079d189c999663016bf2622ed
#
_cell.length_a   1.000
_cell.length_b   1.000
_cell.length_c   1.000
_cell.angle_alpha   90.00
_cell.angle_beta   90.00
_cell.angle_gamma   90.00
#
_symmetry.space_group_name_H-M   'P 1'
#
loop_
_entity.id
_entity.type
_entity.pdbx_description
1 polymer ?
#
loop_
_entity_poly.entity_id
_entity_poly.type
_entity_poly.pdbx_seq_one_letter_code
_entity_poly.pdbx_strand_id
1 'polypeptide(L)'
;MYYVSTRNARDRRTAAEAIAQGLAADGGLMTPEVFPKLSHNALDTMRDMSYQQRAVYVMGSYLDDFTSSELSSFAAKAYGGGKFDVKEVAPVRQVDGNTYCLELWHGPTCAFKDMALQMLPHLLTDRKSTRQNSSHIRRSR
;
A
#
# COMPACT_ATOMS: atom_id res chain seq x y z
N MET A 1 1.85 13.78 1.78
CA MET A 1 3.12 13.06 1.51
C MET A 1 3.52 13.26 0.06
N TYR A 2 4.80 13.57 -0.21
CA TYR A 2 5.30 13.59 -1.58
C TYR A 2 6.28 12.45 -1.84
N TYR A 3 6.31 12.04 -3.10
CA TYR A 3 7.21 11.03 -3.63
C TYR A 3 8.13 11.68 -4.65
N VAL A 4 9.39 11.31 -4.63
CA VAL A 4 10.43 11.86 -5.50
C VAL A 4 11.13 10.74 -6.28
N SER A 5 11.62 11.05 -7.48
CA SER A 5 12.45 10.09 -8.21
C SER A 5 13.80 9.89 -7.52
N THR A 6 14.27 8.65 -7.48
CA THR A 6 15.63 8.32 -7.00
C THR A 6 16.75 8.96 -7.82
N ARG A 7 16.44 9.46 -9.02
CA ARG A 7 17.37 10.13 -9.93
C ARG A 7 17.20 11.64 -9.99
N ASN A 8 16.00 12.15 -9.61
CA ASN A 8 15.70 13.58 -9.65
C ASN A 8 14.74 13.97 -8.52
N ALA A 9 15.26 14.47 -7.44
CA ALA A 9 14.49 14.91 -6.28
C ALA A 9 13.52 16.09 -6.56
N ARG A 10 13.62 16.74 -7.73
CA ARG A 10 12.69 17.81 -8.13
C ARG A 10 11.39 17.26 -8.76
N ASP A 11 11.38 16.02 -9.24
CA ASP A 11 10.16 15.36 -9.74
C ASP A 11 9.34 14.87 -8.55
N ARG A 12 8.49 15.74 -8.01
CA ARG A 12 7.62 15.50 -6.86
C ARG A 12 6.23 15.13 -7.31
N ARG A 13 5.68 14.05 -6.75
CA ARG A 13 4.35 13.51 -7.05
C ARG A 13 3.61 13.22 -5.74
N THR A 14 2.28 13.27 -5.79
CA THR A 14 1.46 12.66 -4.73
C THR A 14 1.57 11.13 -4.79
N ALA A 15 1.14 10.43 -3.74
CA ALA A 15 1.16 8.97 -3.72
C ALA A 15 0.35 8.38 -4.89
N ALA A 16 -0.85 8.90 -5.13
CA ALA A 16 -1.70 8.43 -6.23
C ALA A 16 -1.08 8.67 -7.62
N GLU A 17 -0.42 9.82 -7.81
CA GLU A 17 0.27 10.12 -9.08
C GLU A 17 1.48 9.20 -9.28
N ALA A 18 2.27 8.96 -8.23
CA ALA A 18 3.42 8.07 -8.27
C ALA A 18 3.01 6.62 -8.59
N ILE A 19 1.94 6.11 -7.95
CA ILE A 19 1.38 4.79 -8.22
C ILE A 19 0.86 4.69 -9.66
N ALA A 20 0.14 5.69 -10.14
CA ALA A 20 -0.42 5.69 -11.49
C ALA A 20 0.65 5.79 -12.58
N GLN A 21 1.75 6.47 -12.30
CA GLN A 21 2.88 6.62 -13.22
C GLN A 21 3.76 5.37 -13.27
N GLY A 22 3.98 4.71 -12.13
CA GLY A 22 4.94 3.62 -11.97
C GLY A 22 6.39 4.14 -11.89
N LEU A 23 7.20 3.89 -12.93
CA LEU A 23 8.55 4.45 -12.99
C LEU A 23 8.51 5.96 -13.27
N ALA A 24 9.44 6.69 -12.67
CA ALA A 24 9.64 8.09 -12.99
C ALA A 24 10.07 8.29 -14.46
N ALA A 25 9.82 9.47 -15.03
CA ALA A 25 10.15 9.77 -16.43
C ALA A 25 11.65 9.63 -16.75
N ASP A 26 12.51 9.79 -15.75
CA ASP A 26 13.96 9.60 -15.85
C ASP A 26 14.42 8.15 -15.62
N GLY A 27 13.48 7.21 -15.50
CA GLY A 27 13.72 5.79 -15.21
C GLY A 27 14.10 5.49 -13.75
N GLY A 28 13.97 6.47 -12.84
CA GLY A 28 14.13 6.28 -11.41
C GLY A 28 12.90 5.62 -10.77
N LEU A 29 13.04 5.18 -9.53
CA LEU A 29 11.94 4.72 -8.68
C LEU A 29 11.34 5.91 -7.94
N MET A 30 10.02 5.91 -7.75
CA MET A 30 9.36 6.88 -6.89
C MET A 30 9.44 6.40 -5.43
N THR A 31 10.09 7.19 -4.59
CA THR A 31 10.26 6.92 -3.15
C THR A 31 9.66 8.04 -2.31
N PRO A 32 9.16 7.77 -1.10
CA PRO A 32 8.72 8.85 -0.21
C PRO A 32 9.86 9.85 0.04
N GLU A 33 9.55 11.14 -0.02
CA GLU A 33 10.52 12.20 0.32
C GLU A 33 10.94 12.13 1.79
N VAL A 34 10.01 11.71 2.65
CA VAL A 34 10.24 11.49 4.08
C VAL A 34 9.64 10.16 4.49
N PHE A 35 10.42 9.33 5.18
CA PHE A 35 9.92 8.06 5.73
C PHE A 35 9.21 8.30 7.07
N PRO A 36 7.91 7.98 7.17
CA PRO A 36 7.17 8.07 8.43
C PRO A 36 7.80 7.19 9.51
N LYS A 37 7.89 7.73 10.73
CA LYS A 37 8.38 6.98 11.89
C LYS A 37 7.19 6.54 12.74
N LEU A 38 7.12 5.27 13.06
CA LEU A 38 6.15 4.73 14.01
C LEU A 38 6.66 4.96 15.43
N SER A 39 5.80 5.48 16.31
CA SER A 39 6.08 5.58 17.74
C SER A 39 5.93 4.22 18.43
N HIS A 40 6.48 4.07 19.63
CA HIS A 40 6.26 2.87 20.44
C HIS A 40 4.77 2.63 20.72
N ASN A 41 4.00 3.67 21.02
CA ASN A 41 2.55 3.56 21.20
C ASN A 41 1.83 3.06 19.94
N ALA A 42 2.29 3.47 18.75
CA ALA A 42 1.74 2.97 17.49
C ALA A 42 2.02 1.47 17.31
N LEU A 43 3.22 1.01 17.66
CA LEU A 43 3.58 -0.41 17.62
C LEU A 43 2.74 -1.23 18.60
N ASP A 44 2.54 -0.72 19.83
CA ASP A 44 1.70 -1.37 20.83
C ASP A 44 0.24 -1.45 20.37
N THR A 45 -0.30 -0.37 19.80
CA THR A 45 -1.66 -0.36 19.24
C THR A 45 -1.83 -1.39 18.11
N MET A 46 -0.82 -1.54 17.24
CA MET A 46 -0.88 -2.50 16.14
C MET A 46 -0.78 -3.96 16.57
N ARG A 47 -0.35 -4.24 17.80
CA ARG A 47 -0.18 -5.61 18.30
C ARG A 47 -1.46 -6.44 18.22
N ASP A 48 -2.59 -5.83 18.59
CA ASP A 48 -3.89 -6.48 18.64
C ASP A 48 -4.73 -6.32 17.36
N MET A 49 -4.18 -5.65 16.35
CA MET A 49 -4.85 -5.45 15.07
C MET A 49 -4.77 -6.70 14.18
N SER A 50 -5.80 -6.91 13.35
CA SER A 50 -5.73 -7.84 12.23
C SER A 50 -4.70 -7.38 11.18
N TYR A 51 -4.32 -8.27 10.26
CA TYR A 51 -3.42 -7.89 9.16
C TYR A 51 -3.96 -6.72 8.34
N GLN A 52 -5.26 -6.76 8.00
CA GLN A 52 -5.91 -5.67 7.23
C GLN A 52 -5.85 -4.34 7.98
N GLN A 53 -6.10 -4.35 9.29
CA GLN A 53 -6.05 -3.13 10.11
C GLN A 53 -4.62 -2.58 10.18
N ARG A 54 -3.60 -3.43 10.36
CA ARG A 54 -2.18 -3.02 10.30
C ARG A 54 -1.82 -2.44 8.94
N ALA A 55 -2.28 -3.09 7.86
CA ALA A 55 -2.04 -2.61 6.50
C ALA A 55 -2.63 -1.21 6.30
N VAL A 56 -3.87 -0.96 6.72
CA VAL A 56 -4.51 0.36 6.65
C VAL A 56 -3.75 1.40 7.48
N TYR A 57 -3.35 1.02 8.70
CA TYR A 57 -2.62 1.92 9.60
C TYR A 57 -1.29 2.37 9.01
N VAL A 58 -0.50 1.41 8.51
CA VAL A 58 0.81 1.71 7.91
C VAL A 58 0.65 2.46 6.58
N MET A 59 -0.22 1.98 5.68
CA MET A 59 -0.44 2.61 4.38
C MET A 59 -1.00 4.03 4.52
N GLY A 60 -1.84 4.31 5.51
CA GLY A 60 -2.34 5.66 5.77
C GLY A 60 -1.24 6.69 6.05
N SER A 61 -0.09 6.26 6.55
CA SER A 61 1.07 7.13 6.76
C SER A 61 1.84 7.44 5.46
N TYR A 62 1.66 6.63 4.42
CA TYR A 62 2.32 6.78 3.12
C TYR A 62 1.39 7.30 2.03
N LEU A 63 0.12 6.98 2.10
CA LEU A 63 -0.89 7.22 1.06
C LEU A 63 -1.93 8.23 1.56
N ASP A 64 -1.47 9.43 1.95
CA ASP A 64 -2.30 10.47 2.58
C ASP A 64 -3.31 11.14 1.64
N ASP A 65 -3.26 10.85 0.36
CA ASP A 65 -4.26 11.23 -0.64
C ASP A 65 -5.36 10.17 -0.84
N PHE A 66 -5.35 9.10 -0.02
CA PHE A 66 -6.43 8.14 0.12
C PHE A 66 -7.07 8.25 1.52
N THR A 67 -8.37 8.17 1.59
CA THR A 67 -9.08 8.18 2.88
C THR A 67 -8.92 6.84 3.62
N SER A 68 -9.05 6.86 4.94
CA SER A 68 -9.03 5.65 5.76
C SER A 68 -10.12 4.64 5.35
N SER A 69 -11.28 5.13 4.91
CA SER A 69 -12.39 4.29 4.41
C SER A 69 -12.04 3.58 3.11
N GLU A 70 -11.41 4.30 2.15
CA GLU A 70 -10.91 3.71 0.90
C GLU A 70 -9.86 2.63 1.18
N LEU A 71 -8.84 2.95 1.98
CA LEU A 71 -7.79 2.00 2.34
C LEU A 71 -8.35 0.77 3.06
N SER A 72 -9.36 0.93 3.94
CA SER A 72 -10.02 -0.19 4.61
C SER A 72 -10.77 -1.08 3.64
N SER A 73 -11.51 -0.48 2.68
CA SER A 73 -12.18 -1.23 1.62
C SER A 73 -11.19 -2.00 0.74
N PHE A 74 -10.07 -1.36 0.38
CA PHE A 74 -9.02 -2.00 -0.44
C PHE A 74 -8.34 -3.14 0.31
N ALA A 75 -7.99 -2.95 1.58
CA ALA A 75 -7.37 -3.97 2.41
C ALA A 75 -8.29 -5.19 2.61
N ALA A 76 -9.59 -4.96 2.81
CA ALA A 76 -10.57 -6.03 2.90
C ALA A 76 -10.66 -6.85 1.60
N LYS A 77 -10.62 -6.19 0.44
CA LYS A 77 -10.65 -6.86 -0.88
C LYS A 77 -9.30 -7.53 -1.22
N ALA A 78 -8.19 -6.92 -0.82
CA ALA A 78 -6.85 -7.44 -1.11
C ALA A 78 -6.49 -8.66 -0.25
N TYR A 79 -6.77 -8.60 1.04
CA TYR A 79 -6.29 -9.56 2.04
C TYR A 79 -7.41 -10.37 2.71
N GLY A 80 -8.67 -10.16 2.30
CA GLY A 80 -9.83 -10.89 2.79
C GLY A 80 -10.36 -11.91 1.80
N GLY A 81 -11.54 -12.48 2.11
CA GLY A 81 -12.28 -13.35 1.19
C GLY A 81 -11.60 -14.70 0.90
N GLY A 82 -10.70 -15.18 1.75
CA GLY A 82 -10.00 -16.46 1.56
C GLY A 82 -8.96 -16.46 0.44
N LYS A 83 -8.47 -15.29 0.03
CA LYS A 83 -7.38 -15.18 -0.96
C LYS A 83 -6.05 -15.71 -0.46
N PHE A 84 -5.84 -15.64 0.85
CA PHE A 84 -4.69 -16.22 1.53
C PHE A 84 -5.14 -17.47 2.28
N ASP A 85 -4.35 -18.51 2.25
CA ASP A 85 -4.69 -19.81 2.84
C ASP A 85 -4.56 -19.84 4.38
N VAL A 86 -4.03 -18.76 4.99
CA VAL A 86 -3.96 -18.55 6.43
C VAL A 86 -4.58 -17.21 6.83
N LYS A 87 -5.22 -17.18 8.00
CA LYS A 87 -5.91 -15.98 8.51
C LYS A 87 -4.96 -14.82 8.78
N GLU A 88 -3.75 -15.11 9.16
CA GLU A 88 -2.71 -14.12 9.49
C GLU A 88 -2.15 -13.42 8.25
N VAL A 89 -2.41 -13.92 7.04
CA VAL A 89 -1.92 -13.45 5.74
C VAL A 89 -0.40 -13.59 5.58
N ALA A 90 0.37 -13.10 6.53
CA ALA A 90 1.83 -13.20 6.61
C ALA A 90 2.25 -13.56 8.04
N PRO A 91 2.12 -14.84 8.43
CA PRO A 91 2.48 -15.28 9.78
C PRO A 91 4.00 -15.24 10.01
N VAL A 92 4.37 -15.04 11.26
CA VAL A 92 5.74 -15.20 11.73
C VAL A 92 5.84 -16.53 12.47
N ARG A 93 6.72 -17.42 12.02
CA ARG A 93 6.97 -18.73 12.64
C ARG A 93 8.36 -18.77 13.23
N GLN A 94 8.47 -19.24 14.46
CA GLN A 94 9.76 -19.52 15.08
C GLN A 94 10.36 -20.77 14.44
N VAL A 95 11.60 -20.65 13.99
CA VAL A 95 12.35 -21.76 13.34
C VAL A 95 13.24 -22.43 14.40
N ASP A 96 14.03 -21.62 15.10
CA ASP A 96 14.93 -22.10 16.16
C ASP A 96 15.36 -20.95 17.06
N GLY A 97 15.45 -21.17 18.36
CA GLY A 97 15.94 -20.22 19.35
C GLY A 97 15.33 -18.82 19.17
N ASN A 98 16.15 -17.87 18.72
CA ASN A 98 15.75 -16.49 18.42
C ASN A 98 15.56 -16.22 16.92
N THR A 99 15.51 -17.27 16.09
CA THR A 99 15.32 -17.16 14.64
C THR A 99 13.86 -17.32 14.26
N TYR A 100 13.35 -16.37 13.48
CA TYR A 100 11.96 -16.36 13.04
C TYR A 100 11.92 -16.25 11.51
N CYS A 101 10.93 -16.91 10.90
CA CYS A 101 10.62 -16.82 9.48
C CYS A 101 9.33 -16.03 9.29
N LEU A 102 9.36 -14.99 8.47
CA LEU A 102 8.17 -14.32 7.97
C LEU A 102 7.73 -15.05 6.69
N GLU A 103 6.57 -15.70 6.75
CA GLU A 103 6.05 -16.50 5.64
C GLU A 103 5.26 -15.61 4.68
N LEU A 104 5.74 -15.48 3.43
CA LEU A 104 5.14 -14.59 2.42
C LEU A 104 4.52 -15.35 1.23
N TRP A 105 4.38 -16.67 1.32
CA TRP A 105 3.90 -17.53 0.22
C TRP A 105 2.42 -17.92 0.32
N HIS A 106 1.67 -17.40 1.28
CA HIS A 106 0.28 -17.79 1.53
C HIS A 106 -0.74 -17.15 0.58
N GLY A 107 -0.31 -16.34 -0.36
CA GLY A 107 -1.16 -15.68 -1.33
C GLY A 107 -1.48 -16.54 -2.57
N PRO A 108 -2.33 -16.05 -3.49
CA PRO A 108 -2.86 -16.80 -4.63
C PRO A 108 -1.81 -17.36 -5.58
N THR A 109 -0.64 -16.73 -5.69
CA THR A 109 0.45 -17.17 -6.58
C THR A 109 1.62 -17.80 -5.83
N CYS A 110 1.50 -17.97 -4.51
CA CYS A 110 2.55 -18.47 -3.63
C CYS A 110 3.85 -17.66 -3.69
N ALA A 111 3.79 -16.41 -4.14
CA ALA A 111 4.93 -15.51 -4.25
C ALA A 111 4.78 -14.31 -3.30
N PHE A 112 5.90 -13.83 -2.73
CA PHE A 112 5.90 -12.67 -1.85
C PHE A 112 5.28 -11.41 -2.47
N LYS A 113 5.28 -11.31 -3.80
CA LYS A 113 4.67 -10.22 -4.55
C LYS A 113 3.17 -10.10 -4.35
N ASP A 114 2.47 -11.17 -3.94
CA ASP A 114 1.04 -11.13 -3.63
C ASP A 114 0.72 -10.08 -2.57
N MET A 115 1.62 -9.81 -1.62
CA MET A 115 1.45 -8.77 -0.62
C MET A 115 1.15 -7.40 -1.25
N ALA A 116 1.83 -7.05 -2.33
CA ALA A 116 1.64 -5.79 -3.06
C ALA A 116 0.64 -5.93 -4.21
N LEU A 117 0.69 -7.01 -4.98
CA LEU A 117 -0.11 -7.18 -6.19
C LEU A 117 -1.60 -7.35 -5.91
N GLN A 118 -1.99 -7.86 -4.74
CA GLN A 118 -3.40 -7.91 -4.35
C GLN A 118 -3.97 -6.53 -4.01
N MET A 119 -3.13 -5.59 -3.55
CA MET A 119 -3.53 -4.22 -3.19
C MET A 119 -3.50 -3.25 -4.38
N LEU A 120 -2.48 -3.35 -5.22
CA LEU A 120 -2.19 -2.38 -6.30
C LEU A 120 -3.38 -2.11 -7.24
N PRO A 121 -4.17 -3.10 -7.71
CA PRO A 121 -5.31 -2.85 -8.59
C PRO A 121 -6.37 -1.93 -7.97
N HIS A 122 -6.57 -2.02 -6.66
CA HIS A 122 -7.55 -1.17 -5.95
C HIS A 122 -7.09 0.28 -5.89
N LEU A 123 -5.80 0.50 -5.62
CA LEU A 123 -5.20 1.84 -5.61
C LEU A 123 -5.23 2.50 -7.00
N LEU A 124 -5.08 1.71 -8.07
CA LEU A 124 -5.10 2.20 -9.46
C LEU A 124 -6.52 2.50 -9.97
N THR A 125 -7.52 1.68 -9.60
CA THR A 125 -8.88 1.78 -10.15
C THR A 125 -9.59 3.03 -9.64
N ASP A 126 -9.47 3.34 -8.38
CA ASP A 126 -10.15 4.49 -7.77
C ASP A 126 -9.73 5.83 -8.40
N ARG A 127 -8.46 5.97 -8.77
CA ARG A 127 -7.94 7.20 -9.38
C ARG A 127 -8.28 7.38 -10.86
N LYS A 128 -8.59 6.29 -11.58
CA LYS A 128 -9.09 6.40 -12.95
C LYS A 128 -10.50 6.99 -12.98
N SER A 129 -11.38 6.61 -12.05
CA SER A 129 -12.74 7.14 -11.95
C SER A 129 -12.76 8.64 -11.61
N THR A 130 -11.89 9.09 -10.71
CA THR A 130 -11.77 10.50 -10.32
C THR A 130 -11.27 11.39 -11.47
N ARG A 131 -10.34 10.91 -12.31
CA ARG A 131 -9.87 11.66 -13.49
C ARG A 131 -10.94 11.76 -14.58
N GLN A 132 -11.73 10.73 -14.81
CA GLN A 132 -12.84 10.79 -15.78
C GLN A 132 -13.92 11.79 -15.35
N ASN A 133 -14.28 11.85 -14.09
CA ASN A 133 -15.27 12.79 -13.58
C ASN A 133 -14.81 14.26 -13.66
N SER A 134 -13.53 14.53 -13.40
CA SER A 134 -12.99 15.90 -13.51
C SER A 134 -12.82 16.37 -14.95
N SER A 135 -12.68 15.49 -15.94
CA SER A 135 -12.63 15.84 -17.36
C SER A 135 -14.01 16.15 -17.95
N HIS A 136 -15.10 15.55 -17.42
CA HIS A 136 -16.47 15.87 -17.80
C HIS A 136 -16.93 17.26 -17.30
N ILE A 137 -16.50 17.68 -16.13
CA ILE A 137 -16.86 19.01 -15.57
C ILE A 137 -16.17 20.14 -16.36
N ARG A 138 -15.02 19.92 -16.99
CA ARG A 138 -14.32 20.93 -17.81
C ARG A 138 -14.88 21.12 -19.23
N ARG A 139 -15.76 20.23 -19.71
CA ARG A 139 -16.37 20.34 -21.05
C ARG A 139 -17.73 21.03 -21.10
N SER A 140 -18.24 21.46 -19.96
CA SER A 140 -19.57 22.11 -19.82
C SER A 140 -19.47 23.60 -19.38
N ARG A 141 -18.42 24.30 -19.85
CA ARG A 141 -18.36 25.77 -19.77
C ARG A 141 -17.89 26.35 -21.10
#